data_b00a03ca567101cec17c1ee5212aeeb0
#
_entry.id   b00a03ca567101cec17c1ee5212aeeb0
#
_cell.length_a   1.000
_cell.length_b   1.000
_cell.length_c   1.000
_cell.angle_alpha   90.00
_cell.angle_beta   90.00
_cell.angle_gamma   90.00
#
_symmetry.space_group_name_H-M   'P 1'
#
loop_
_entity.id
_entity.type
_entity.pdbx_description
1 polymer ?
#
loop_
_entity_poly.entity_id
_entity_poly.type
_entity_poly.pdbx_seq_one_letter_code
_entity_poly.pdbx_strand_id
1 'polypeptide(L)' 'MSQDHEARIEQLEIGLAHASRTIEELNGVVVDQARQIDRLTRLFSQMTDQVGELMDNVLPAHQIDKPPHY' A
#
# COMPACT_ATOMS: atom_id res chain seq x y z
N MET A 1 4.46 -35.78 34.74
CA MET A 1 3.51 -34.68 34.61
C MET A 1 4.19 -33.34 34.50
N SER A 2 5.08 -33.00 35.39
CA SER A 2 5.82 -31.72 35.25
C SER A 2 6.54 -31.63 33.93
N GLN A 3 7.14 -32.73 33.51
CA GLN A 3 7.91 -32.74 32.28
C GLN A 3 7.02 -32.50 31.06
N ASP A 4 5.81 -33.02 31.10
CA ASP A 4 4.87 -32.77 30.02
C ASP A 4 4.51 -31.31 29.94
N HIS A 5 4.27 -30.71 31.09
CA HIS A 5 3.92 -29.29 31.09
C HIS A 5 5.10 -28.42 30.63
N GLU A 6 6.32 -28.78 31.07
CA GLU A 6 7.47 -28.03 30.64
C GLU A 6 7.69 -28.15 29.15
N ALA A 7 7.49 -29.35 28.61
CA ALA A 7 7.64 -29.55 27.17
C ALA A 7 6.60 -28.75 26.40
N ARG A 8 5.39 -28.69 26.90
CA ARG A 8 4.35 -27.91 26.26
C ARG A 8 4.65 -26.44 26.30
N ILE A 9 5.12 -25.96 27.44
CA ILE A 9 5.47 -24.56 27.57
C ILE A 9 6.58 -24.21 26.60
N GLU A 10 7.57 -25.09 26.50
CA GLU A 10 8.68 -24.84 25.59
C GLU A 10 8.22 -24.78 24.15
N GLN A 11 7.31 -25.69 23.77
CA GLN A 11 6.77 -25.67 22.43
C GLN A 11 5.96 -24.41 22.17
N LEU A 12 5.21 -23.96 23.16
CA LEU A 12 4.43 -22.73 23.02
C LEU A 12 5.34 -21.53 22.89
N GLU A 13 6.44 -21.52 23.64
CA GLU A 13 7.38 -20.43 23.55
C GLU A 13 8.04 -20.37 22.18
N ILE A 14 8.39 -21.52 21.65
CA ILE A 14 8.95 -21.58 20.31
C ILE A 14 7.95 -21.12 19.29
N GLY A 15 6.71 -21.58 19.40
CA GLY A 15 5.66 -21.15 18.49
C GLY A 15 5.41 -19.66 18.56
N LEU A 16 5.45 -19.12 19.76
CA LEU A 16 5.25 -17.68 19.94
C LEU A 16 6.38 -16.90 19.30
N ALA A 17 7.61 -17.37 19.45
CA ALA A 17 8.76 -16.70 18.83
C ALA A 17 8.63 -16.71 17.32
N HIS A 18 8.20 -17.84 16.76
CA HIS A 18 8.00 -17.90 15.31
C HIS A 18 6.88 -16.97 14.88
N ALA A 19 5.80 -16.93 15.62
CA ALA A 19 4.68 -16.07 15.28
C ALA A 19 5.10 -14.60 15.34
N SER A 20 5.87 -14.23 16.35
CA SER A 20 6.35 -12.86 16.48
C SER A 20 7.21 -12.47 15.30
N ARG A 21 8.09 -13.37 14.87
CA ARG A 21 8.94 -13.09 13.72
C ARG A 21 8.11 -12.91 12.46
N THR A 22 7.13 -13.77 12.28
CA THR A 22 6.27 -13.67 11.12
C THR A 22 5.51 -12.36 11.11
N ILE A 23 5.04 -11.92 12.26
CA ILE A 23 4.34 -10.65 12.36
C ILE A 23 5.25 -9.51 11.97
N GLU A 24 6.51 -9.54 12.43
CA GLU A 24 7.44 -8.49 12.08
C GLU A 24 7.72 -8.48 10.58
N GLU A 25 7.86 -9.66 10.00
CA GLU A 25 8.09 -9.73 8.56
C GLU A 25 6.90 -9.22 7.78
N LEU A 26 5.70 -9.59 8.20
CA LEU A 26 4.50 -9.10 7.55
C LEU A 26 4.34 -7.60 7.71
N ASN A 27 4.70 -7.08 8.87
CA ASN A 27 4.69 -5.64 9.07
C ASN A 27 5.60 -4.95 8.07
N GLY A 28 6.78 -5.52 7.83
CA GLY A 28 7.69 -4.96 6.85
C GLY A 28 7.11 -4.96 5.46
N VAL A 29 6.44 -6.05 5.11
CA VAL A 29 5.79 -6.15 3.80
C VAL A 29 4.70 -5.09 3.67
N VAL A 30 3.90 -4.93 4.70
CA VAL A 30 2.81 -3.95 4.68
C VAL A 30 3.36 -2.55 4.50
N VAL A 31 4.44 -2.22 5.21
CA VAL A 31 5.04 -0.90 5.08
C VAL A 31 5.58 -0.69 3.67
N ASP A 32 6.26 -1.70 3.12
CA ASP A 32 6.78 -1.59 1.77
C ASP A 32 5.66 -1.41 0.75
N GLN A 33 4.59 -2.15 0.90
CA GLN A 33 3.46 -2.04 -0.01
C GLN A 33 2.80 -0.67 0.10
N ALA A 34 2.72 -0.13 1.30
CA ALA A 34 2.16 1.20 1.48
C ALA A 34 2.98 2.24 0.74
N ARG A 35 4.31 2.10 0.78
CA ARG A 35 5.17 3.02 0.05
C ARG A 35 5.01 2.88 -1.45
N GLN A 36 4.86 1.66 -1.92
CA GLN A 36 4.64 1.43 -3.34
C GLN A 36 3.32 2.02 -3.81
N ILE A 37 2.29 1.84 -3.01
CA ILE A 37 0.98 2.40 -3.34
C ILE A 37 1.06 3.92 -3.38
N ASP A 38 1.75 4.51 -2.43
CA ASP A 38 1.90 5.96 -2.38
C ASP A 38 2.63 6.46 -3.63
N ARG A 39 3.69 5.77 -4.03
CA ARG A 39 4.45 6.15 -5.22
C ARG A 39 3.59 6.02 -6.46
N LEU A 40 2.86 4.94 -6.58
CA LEU A 40 1.99 4.73 -7.74
C LEU A 40 0.89 5.76 -7.79
N THR A 41 0.35 6.11 -6.64
CA THR A 41 -0.69 7.13 -6.57
C THR A 41 -0.16 8.46 -7.06
N ARG A 42 1.05 8.82 -6.66
CA ARG A 42 1.64 10.07 -7.11
C ARG A 42 1.90 10.07 -8.61
N LEU A 43 2.41 8.96 -9.11
CA LEU A 43 2.66 8.84 -10.55
C LEU A 43 1.38 8.94 -11.34
N PHE A 44 0.35 8.27 -10.86
CA PHE A 44 -0.94 8.33 -11.53
C PHE A 44 -1.49 9.75 -11.53
N SER A 45 -1.35 10.44 -10.43
CA SER A 45 -1.81 11.81 -10.33
C SER A 45 -1.06 12.72 -11.30
N GLN A 46 0.26 12.53 -11.39
CA GLN A 46 1.06 13.31 -12.32
C GLN A 46 0.68 13.04 -13.76
N MET A 47 0.45 11.77 -14.08
CA MET A 47 0.05 11.42 -15.44
C MET A 47 -1.31 11.98 -15.78
N THR A 48 -2.22 11.95 -14.82
CA THR A 48 -3.54 12.51 -15.03
C THR A 48 -3.46 14.01 -15.29
N ASP A 49 -2.62 14.70 -14.54
CA ASP A 49 -2.41 16.12 -14.74
C ASP A 49 -1.83 16.41 -16.12
N GLN A 50 -0.84 15.62 -16.54
CA GLN A 50 -0.21 15.81 -17.83
C GLN A 50 -1.20 15.57 -18.95
N VAL A 51 -2.01 14.55 -18.83
CA VAL A 51 -3.03 14.27 -19.84
C VAL A 51 -4.03 15.42 -19.91
N GLY A 52 -4.41 15.95 -18.76
CA GLY A 52 -5.32 17.09 -18.74
C GLY A 52 -4.73 18.29 -19.43
N GLU A 53 -3.46 18.60 -19.15
CA GLU A 53 -2.80 19.71 -19.80
C GLU A 53 -2.69 19.50 -21.30
N LEU A 54 -2.37 18.28 -21.68
CA LEU A 54 -2.24 17.98 -23.11
C LEU A 54 -3.56 18.17 -23.82
N MET A 55 -4.63 17.71 -23.23
CA MET A 55 -5.94 17.86 -23.84
C MET A 55 -6.35 19.31 -23.93
N ASP A 56 -6.05 20.09 -22.91
CA ASP A 56 -6.37 21.51 -22.94
C ASP A 56 -5.61 22.22 -24.05
N ASN A 57 -4.36 21.83 -24.28
CA ASN A 57 -3.55 22.48 -25.29
C ASN A 57 -3.89 22.04 -26.70
N VAL A 58 -4.23 20.76 -26.84
CA VAL A 58 -4.44 20.20 -28.16
C VAL A 58 -5.87 20.40 -28.65
N LEU A 59 -6.81 20.52 -27.76
CA LEU A 59 -8.21 20.67 -28.11
C LEU A 59 -8.76 21.99 -27.59
N PRO A 60 -8.40 23.08 -28.24
CA PRO A 60 -8.89 24.37 -27.75
C PRO A 60 -10.39 24.49 -27.81
N ALA A 61 -11.03 23.86 -28.75
CA ALA A 61 -12.48 23.90 -28.82
C ALA A 61 -13.12 23.24 -27.62
N HIS A 62 -12.41 22.38 -27.01
CA HIS A 62 -12.90 21.70 -25.81
C HIS A 62 -13.17 22.71 -24.70
N GLN A 63 -12.38 23.73 -24.62
CA GLN A 63 -12.55 24.73 -23.59
C GLN A 63 -13.85 25.50 -23.80
N ILE A 64 -14.22 25.70 -25.04
CA ILE A 64 -15.42 26.42 -25.34
C ILE A 64 -16.63 25.65 -24.87
N ASP A 65 -16.60 24.37 -25.03
CA ASP A 65 -17.72 23.54 -24.65
C ASP A 65 -17.78 23.30 -23.17
N LYS A 66 -16.82 23.76 -22.46
CA LYS A 66 -16.80 23.51 -21.05
C LYS A 66 -18.00 24.12 -20.38
N PRO A 67 -18.86 23.35 -19.78
CA PRO A 67 -20.03 23.92 -19.11
C PRO A 67 -19.55 24.68 -17.92
N PRO A 68 -20.24 25.66 -17.70
CA PRO A 68 -19.85 26.41 -16.56
C PRO A 68 -20.17 25.61 -15.38
N HIS A 69 -19.79 24.89 -14.94
CA HIS A 69 -20.14 24.20 -14.01
C HIS A 69 -19.84 24.29 -13.05
N TYR A 70 -20.01 24.29 -13.10
CA TYR A 70 -20.18 24.11 -12.26
C TYR A 70 -19.71 23.93 -11.53
#